data_996a7c2de6c68c7dbb03c4a98a427710
#
_entry.id   996a7c2de6c68c7dbb03c4a98a427710
#
_cell.length_a   1.000
_cell.length_b   1.000
_cell.length_c   1.000
_cell.angle_alpha   90.00
_cell.angle_beta   90.00
_cell.angle_gamma   90.00
#
_symmetry.space_group_name_H-M   'P 1'
#
loop_
_entity.id
_entity.type
_entity.pdbx_description
1 polymer ?
#
loop_
_entity_poly.entity_id
_entity_poly.type
_entity_poly.pdbx_seq_one_letter_code
_entity_poly.pdbx_strand_id
1 'polypeptide(L)'
;MTNDNFPKWYVLTAYKAELEARNDLAKEVQRRRIAGETPMDYFVPLYFKMENRGGKERLIKRALLPNFVFIKAPIEEIRRYKVSHPNLKYYNPKVTGPNFEYQTIPDWEMEMFMRVAAAYEYDVPYFQPTQAELEKGDRVRIIGGRFNGIEGVLISQQGKDGGRVVVNLTNVLAISTLEIEPQYLEIVSFAAGNKHIYKKFDAYIDKVRPALLHFYADALTADDLSAVSTFVQRMSRLETQTVNTRSKLLVFLLMSYTILTDKAQVEVYADLCRDLLKELKSDYQRAFHLTFMYAALRTEEYYLEAMEAIQKLPASAATKAESLLKDLEMFKQSPKR
;
A
#
# COMPACT_ATOMS: atom_id res chain seq x y z
N MET A 1 -25.61 0.55 23.58
CA MET A 1 -24.67 1.06 24.58
C MET A 1 -23.29 0.94 23.94
N THR A 2 -22.75 2.03 23.45
CA THR A 2 -21.41 2.07 22.83
C THR A 2 -20.39 1.82 23.93
N ASN A 3 -19.52 0.85 23.68
CA ASN A 3 -18.48 0.40 24.62
C ASN A 3 -17.36 1.46 24.69
N ASP A 4 -17.64 2.63 25.30
CA ASP A 4 -16.75 3.79 25.36
C ASP A 4 -15.62 3.67 26.41
N ASN A 5 -15.51 2.47 27.02
CA ASN A 5 -14.54 2.21 28.08
C ASN A 5 -13.16 1.78 27.58
N PHE A 6 -12.99 1.51 26.28
CA PHE A 6 -11.70 1.17 25.70
C PHE A 6 -10.93 2.42 25.29
N PRO A 7 -9.61 2.47 25.54
CA PRO A 7 -8.79 3.59 25.12
C PRO A 7 -8.70 3.65 23.59
N LYS A 8 -9.00 4.80 23.01
CA LYS A 8 -8.91 5.11 21.59
C LYS A 8 -8.06 6.37 21.41
N TRP A 9 -7.44 6.52 20.24
CA TRP A 9 -6.79 7.77 19.86
C TRP A 9 -7.85 8.79 19.46
N TYR A 10 -7.94 9.89 20.20
CA TYR A 10 -8.78 11.04 19.89
C TYR A 10 -7.94 12.20 19.38
N VAL A 11 -8.51 12.93 18.43
CA VAL A 11 -7.89 14.12 17.85
C VAL A 11 -8.42 15.36 18.54
N LEU A 12 -7.51 16.12 19.12
CA LEU A 12 -7.81 17.39 19.76
C LEU A 12 -7.01 18.51 19.10
N THR A 13 -7.41 19.74 19.37
CA THR A 13 -6.70 20.94 18.95
C THR A 13 -6.35 21.81 20.16
N ALA A 14 -5.15 22.39 20.11
CA ALA A 14 -4.65 23.36 21.08
C ALA A 14 -4.10 24.56 20.32
N TYR A 15 -4.96 25.52 19.98
CA TYR A 15 -4.58 26.64 19.11
C TYR A 15 -3.36 27.40 19.66
N LYS A 16 -2.24 27.36 18.91
CA LYS A 16 -0.94 27.95 19.27
C LYS A 16 -0.37 27.54 20.65
N ALA A 17 -0.91 26.47 21.26
CA ALA A 17 -0.54 25.99 22.58
C ALA A 17 -0.20 24.49 22.61
N GLU A 18 0.14 23.89 21.46
CA GLU A 18 0.44 22.46 21.33
C GLU A 18 1.68 22.03 22.16
N LEU A 19 2.69 22.89 22.29
CA LEU A 19 3.87 22.61 23.12
C LEU A 19 3.55 22.67 24.60
N GLU A 20 2.72 23.60 25.04
CA GLU A 20 2.22 23.70 26.40
C GLU A 20 1.36 22.47 26.72
N ALA A 21 0.38 22.16 25.88
CA ALA A 21 -0.47 20.99 26.00
C ALA A 21 0.34 19.70 26.08
N ARG A 22 1.41 19.56 25.28
CA ARG A 22 2.34 18.43 25.35
C ARG A 22 3.02 18.32 26.70
N ASN A 23 3.50 19.44 27.25
CA ASN A 23 4.17 19.45 28.54
C ASN A 23 3.22 19.09 29.70
N ASP A 24 1.99 19.56 29.64
CA ASP A 24 0.97 19.27 30.64
C ASP A 24 0.49 17.81 30.55
N LEU A 25 0.33 17.29 29.33
CA LEU A 25 0.05 15.85 29.11
C LEU A 25 1.19 14.96 29.63
N ALA A 26 2.44 15.36 29.44
CA ALA A 26 3.59 14.61 29.98
C ALA A 26 3.53 14.52 31.50
N LYS A 27 3.21 15.62 32.18
CA LYS A 27 3.04 15.64 33.64
C LYS A 27 1.85 14.78 34.08
N GLU A 28 0.73 14.87 33.37
CA GLU A 28 -0.48 14.10 33.70
C GLU A 28 -0.26 12.59 33.51
N VAL A 29 0.37 12.17 32.42
CA VAL A 29 0.71 10.75 32.20
C VAL A 29 1.59 10.23 33.34
N GLN A 30 2.60 11.00 33.74
CA GLN A 30 3.48 10.62 34.86
C GLN A 30 2.72 10.58 36.20
N ARG A 31 1.85 11.57 36.47
CA ARG A 31 1.00 11.60 37.67
C ARG A 31 0.13 10.34 37.75
N ARG A 32 -0.57 10.01 36.67
CA ARG A 32 -1.46 8.83 36.58
C ARG A 32 -0.69 7.53 36.81
N ARG A 33 0.49 7.43 36.19
CA ARG A 33 1.36 6.27 36.36
C ARG A 33 1.77 6.05 37.83
N ILE A 34 2.12 7.13 38.54
CA ILE A 34 2.47 7.07 39.95
C ILE A 34 1.24 6.73 40.82
N ALA A 35 0.09 7.28 40.49
CA ALA A 35 -1.15 7.08 41.24
C ALA A 35 -1.86 5.74 40.93
N GLY A 36 -1.40 4.95 39.94
CA GLY A 36 -2.07 3.72 39.50
C GLY A 36 -3.42 3.96 38.87
N GLU A 37 -3.65 5.16 38.31
CA GLU A 37 -4.89 5.51 37.62
C GLU A 37 -4.93 4.95 36.20
N THR A 38 -6.10 5.05 35.54
CA THR A 38 -6.30 4.62 34.15
C THR A 38 -5.23 5.23 33.23
N PRO A 39 -4.48 4.41 32.47
CA PRO A 39 -3.42 4.90 31.59
C PRO A 39 -3.93 5.89 30.56
N MET A 40 -3.10 6.88 30.26
CA MET A 40 -3.30 7.85 29.19
C MET A 40 -1.99 7.96 28.40
N ASP A 41 -2.08 7.91 27.07
CA ASP A 41 -0.96 8.18 26.17
C ASP A 41 -1.26 9.43 25.35
N TYR A 42 -0.21 10.09 24.87
CA TYR A 42 -0.35 11.24 24.01
C TYR A 42 0.71 11.27 22.92
N PHE A 43 0.41 11.97 21.84
CA PHE A 43 1.36 12.25 20.78
C PHE A 43 1.19 13.68 20.26
N VAL A 44 2.28 14.44 20.30
CA VAL A 44 2.41 15.75 19.65
C VAL A 44 3.74 15.71 18.91
N PRO A 45 3.71 15.52 17.58
CA PRO A 45 4.94 15.38 16.80
C PRO A 45 5.72 16.68 16.79
N LEU A 46 7.01 16.61 17.05
CA LEU A 46 7.92 17.75 17.13
C LEU A 46 9.05 17.60 16.12
N TYR A 47 9.53 18.72 15.63
CA TYR A 47 10.80 18.82 14.94
C TYR A 47 11.67 19.94 15.55
N PHE A 48 12.95 19.92 15.21
CA PHE A 48 13.90 20.93 15.66
C PHE A 48 14.29 21.82 14.50
N LYS A 49 14.23 23.14 14.69
CA LYS A 49 14.62 24.14 13.70
C LYS A 49 15.69 25.06 14.28
N MET A 50 16.74 25.29 13.46
CA MET A 50 17.72 26.34 13.78
C MET A 50 17.10 27.70 13.40
N GLU A 51 16.98 28.58 14.37
CA GLU A 51 16.54 29.97 14.13
C GLU A 51 17.62 30.96 14.61
N ASN A 52 17.90 31.95 13.75
CA ASN A 52 18.77 33.06 14.14
C ASN A 52 17.93 34.12 14.86
N ARG A 53 18.20 34.31 16.17
CA ARG A 53 17.60 35.38 16.97
C ARG A 53 18.68 36.27 17.54
N GLY A 54 18.73 37.52 17.07
CA GLY A 54 19.70 38.50 17.53
C GLY A 54 21.16 38.12 17.24
N GLY A 55 21.45 37.50 16.06
CA GLY A 55 22.78 37.07 15.67
C GLY A 55 23.29 35.77 16.30
N LYS A 56 22.46 35.09 17.10
CA LYS A 56 22.77 33.78 17.69
C LYS A 56 21.85 32.69 17.14
N GLU A 57 22.44 31.63 16.64
CA GLU A 57 21.71 30.43 16.24
C GLU A 57 21.23 29.67 17.46
N ARG A 58 19.97 29.34 17.49
CA ARG A 58 19.35 28.54 18.56
C ARG A 58 18.51 27.43 17.96
N LEU A 59 18.63 26.24 18.52
CA LEU A 59 17.79 25.10 18.20
C LEU A 59 16.45 25.25 18.92
N ILE A 60 15.38 25.44 18.17
CA ILE A 60 14.03 25.66 18.69
C ILE A 60 13.15 24.47 18.37
N LYS A 61 12.39 24.00 19.37
CA LYS A 61 11.35 22.98 19.18
C LYS A 61 10.11 23.60 18.56
N ARG A 62 9.58 22.97 17.51
CA ARG A 62 8.33 23.33 16.84
C ARG A 62 7.41 22.11 16.76
N ALA A 63 6.11 22.33 16.81
CA ALA A 63 5.16 21.30 16.49
C ALA A 63 5.22 21.01 14.98
N LEU A 64 5.33 19.74 14.63
CA LEU A 64 5.31 19.26 13.23
C LEU A 64 3.94 19.56 12.58
N LEU A 65 2.88 19.39 13.37
CA LEU A 65 1.50 19.70 13.00
C LEU A 65 0.98 20.81 13.91
N PRO A 66 0.89 22.05 13.42
CA PRO A 66 0.35 23.14 14.22
C PRO A 66 -1.07 22.85 14.72
N ASN A 67 -1.29 23.12 15.98
CA ASN A 67 -2.54 22.97 16.70
C ASN A 67 -3.02 21.54 17.00
N PHE A 68 -2.44 20.48 16.43
CA PHE A 68 -2.93 19.12 16.67
C PHE A 68 -2.29 18.46 17.90
N VAL A 69 -3.14 17.79 18.68
CA VAL A 69 -2.78 17.00 19.86
C VAL A 69 -3.56 15.69 19.80
N PHE A 70 -2.85 14.57 19.90
CA PHE A 70 -3.46 13.23 19.88
C PHE A 70 -3.39 12.65 21.28
N ILE A 71 -4.52 12.16 21.81
CA ILE A 71 -4.61 11.57 23.16
C ILE A 71 -5.26 10.21 23.06
N LYS A 72 -4.63 9.17 23.64
CA LYS A 72 -5.19 7.83 23.76
C LYS A 72 -5.62 7.57 25.20
N ALA A 73 -6.91 7.45 25.40
CA ALA A 73 -7.54 7.09 26.67
C ALA A 73 -9.01 6.72 26.46
N PRO A 74 -9.73 6.17 27.46
CA PRO A 74 -11.17 6.19 27.48
C PRO A 74 -11.69 7.63 27.40
N ILE A 75 -12.80 7.84 26.69
CA ILE A 75 -13.34 9.20 26.43
C ILE A 75 -13.62 9.97 27.72
N GLU A 76 -14.09 9.30 28.76
CA GLU A 76 -14.39 9.93 30.05
C GLU A 76 -13.14 10.47 30.73
N GLU A 77 -12.01 9.80 30.59
CA GLU A 77 -10.73 10.28 31.14
C GLU A 77 -10.24 11.53 30.40
N ILE A 78 -10.48 11.61 29.09
CA ILE A 78 -10.18 12.83 28.32
C ILE A 78 -11.12 13.96 28.71
N ARG A 79 -12.40 13.67 28.95
CA ARG A 79 -13.37 14.68 29.42
C ARG A 79 -12.95 15.25 30.78
N ARG A 80 -12.55 14.38 31.72
CA ARG A 80 -12.03 14.82 33.04
C ARG A 80 -10.81 15.69 32.90
N TYR A 81 -9.84 15.27 32.10
CA TYR A 81 -8.61 16.03 31.85
C TYR A 81 -8.91 17.42 31.26
N LYS A 82 -9.86 17.50 30.32
CA LYS A 82 -10.26 18.75 29.68
C LYS A 82 -10.93 19.77 30.61
N VAL A 83 -11.50 19.35 31.75
CA VAL A 83 -12.08 20.28 32.72
C VAL A 83 -11.04 21.30 33.22
N SER A 84 -9.82 20.84 33.47
CA SER A 84 -8.68 21.69 33.87
C SER A 84 -7.90 22.27 32.66
N HIS A 85 -8.19 21.81 31.45
CA HIS A 85 -7.51 22.23 30.21
C HIS A 85 -8.52 22.71 29.15
N PRO A 86 -9.23 23.83 29.36
CA PRO A 86 -10.32 24.28 28.49
C PRO A 86 -9.86 24.68 27.08
N ASN A 87 -8.56 24.94 26.90
CA ASN A 87 -7.95 25.26 25.59
C ASN A 87 -7.88 24.06 24.65
N LEU A 88 -7.97 22.83 25.19
CA LEU A 88 -8.07 21.63 24.37
C LEU A 88 -9.50 21.45 23.87
N LYS A 89 -9.68 21.37 22.56
CA LYS A 89 -10.99 21.14 21.92
C LYS A 89 -10.93 19.90 21.05
N TYR A 90 -12.01 19.11 21.02
CA TYR A 90 -12.10 18.00 20.08
C TYR A 90 -12.09 18.52 18.64
N TYR A 91 -11.34 17.86 17.79
CA TYR A 91 -11.30 18.19 16.38
C TYR A 91 -12.59 17.73 15.70
N ASN A 92 -13.24 18.64 14.98
CA ASN A 92 -14.40 18.39 14.12
C ASN A 92 -15.43 17.38 14.70
N PRO A 93 -16.00 17.61 15.90
CA PRO A 93 -17.00 16.73 16.49
C PRO A 93 -18.26 16.73 15.62
N LYS A 94 -18.78 15.54 15.30
CA LYS A 94 -20.05 15.39 14.58
C LYS A 94 -21.20 15.39 15.58
N VAL A 95 -22.27 16.09 15.28
CA VAL A 95 -23.52 16.06 16.06
C VAL A 95 -24.38 14.92 15.51
N THR A 96 -24.63 13.90 16.32
CA THR A 96 -25.46 12.76 15.95
C THR A 96 -26.63 12.67 16.91
N GLY A 97 -27.73 13.36 16.59
CA GLY A 97 -28.87 13.48 17.49
C GLY A 97 -28.52 14.25 18.79
N PRO A 98 -28.82 13.72 19.98
CA PRO A 98 -28.48 14.34 21.26
C PRO A 98 -27.00 14.12 21.67
N ASN A 99 -26.21 13.36 20.89
CA ASN A 99 -24.86 12.96 21.22
C ASN A 99 -23.83 13.58 20.27
N PHE A 100 -22.58 13.69 20.77
CA PHE A 100 -21.43 14.04 19.96
C PHE A 100 -20.62 12.79 19.63
N GLU A 101 -20.32 12.60 18.37
CA GLU A 101 -19.34 11.63 17.90
C GLU A 101 -18.01 12.33 17.70
N TYR A 102 -16.98 11.86 18.39
CA TYR A 102 -15.64 12.43 18.33
C TYR A 102 -14.76 11.68 17.34
N GLN A 103 -13.93 12.42 16.61
CA GLN A 103 -13.00 11.84 15.65
C GLN A 103 -11.97 10.97 16.37
N THR A 104 -11.89 9.70 15.98
CA THR A 104 -10.89 8.74 16.47
C THR A 104 -10.02 8.23 15.34
N ILE A 105 -8.81 7.79 15.67
CA ILE A 105 -7.84 7.21 14.75
C ILE A 105 -7.58 5.77 15.20
N PRO A 106 -7.63 4.77 14.29
CA PRO A 106 -7.21 3.40 14.59
C PRO A 106 -5.76 3.34 15.04
N ASP A 107 -5.43 2.40 15.94
CA ASP A 107 -4.08 2.25 16.49
C ASP A 107 -3.03 2.06 15.38
N TRP A 108 -3.32 1.23 14.39
CA TRP A 108 -2.40 0.95 13.28
C TRP A 108 -2.12 2.18 12.40
N GLU A 109 -3.12 3.06 12.16
CA GLU A 109 -2.90 4.33 11.46
C GLU A 109 -2.02 5.28 12.28
N MET A 110 -2.29 5.33 13.60
CA MET A 110 -1.50 6.17 14.49
C MET A 110 -0.06 5.70 14.62
N GLU A 111 0.19 4.40 14.66
CA GLU A 111 1.54 3.83 14.64
C GLU A 111 2.30 4.17 13.37
N MET A 112 1.66 4.03 12.21
CA MET A 112 2.26 4.44 10.93
C MET A 112 2.59 5.93 10.91
N PHE A 113 1.68 6.76 11.40
CA PHE A 113 1.89 8.20 11.48
C PHE A 113 3.06 8.55 12.41
N MET A 114 3.12 7.97 13.61
CA MET A 114 4.23 8.20 14.55
C MET A 114 5.58 7.81 13.93
N ARG A 115 5.63 6.69 13.17
CA ARG A 115 6.86 6.25 12.47
C ARG A 115 7.26 7.23 11.36
N VAL A 116 6.32 7.72 10.58
CA VAL A 116 6.59 8.73 9.55
C VAL A 116 7.05 10.03 10.22
N ALA A 117 6.34 10.50 11.24
CA ALA A 117 6.67 11.73 11.95
C ALA A 117 8.06 11.68 12.61
N ALA A 118 8.46 10.51 13.17
CA ALA A 118 9.77 10.30 13.78
C ALA A 118 10.94 10.35 12.77
N ALA A 119 10.66 10.16 11.48
CA ALA A 119 11.67 10.19 10.43
C ALA A 119 12.04 11.61 9.98
N TYR A 120 11.28 12.60 10.40
CA TYR A 120 11.51 13.99 10.03
C TYR A 120 12.33 14.72 11.09
N GLU A 121 13.45 15.29 10.64
CA GLU A 121 14.28 16.21 11.41
C GLU A 121 13.92 17.68 11.14
N TYR A 122 13.11 17.94 10.10
CA TYR A 122 12.74 19.27 9.58
C TYR A 122 11.26 19.32 9.17
N ASP A 123 10.79 20.50 8.71
CA ASP A 123 9.42 20.74 8.26
C ASP A 123 8.88 19.66 7.31
N VAL A 124 7.75 19.07 7.67
CA VAL A 124 7.05 18.09 6.84
C VAL A 124 5.95 18.78 6.06
N PRO A 125 5.83 18.53 4.77
CA PRO A 125 4.61 18.87 4.05
C PRO A 125 3.45 18.05 4.61
N TYR A 126 2.54 18.67 5.32
CA TYR A 126 1.25 18.07 5.64
C TYR A 126 0.17 18.68 4.74
N PHE A 127 -0.83 17.87 4.42
CA PHE A 127 -1.95 18.31 3.59
C PHE A 127 -3.25 18.12 4.37
N GLN A 128 -4.19 19.03 4.18
CA GLN A 128 -5.57 18.67 4.41
C GLN A 128 -6.02 17.86 3.19
N PRO A 129 -6.33 16.55 3.34
CA PRO A 129 -6.73 15.78 2.19
C PRO A 129 -8.09 16.26 1.74
N THR A 130 -8.18 16.88 0.59
CA THR A 130 -9.39 16.78 -0.17
C THR A 130 -9.45 15.34 -0.67
N GLN A 131 -10.43 14.59 -0.22
CA GLN A 131 -10.60 13.15 -0.49
C GLN A 131 -10.42 12.82 -1.98
N ALA A 132 -10.79 13.73 -2.88
CA ALA A 132 -10.67 13.60 -4.33
C ALA A 132 -9.21 13.57 -4.87
N GLU A 133 -8.23 14.09 -4.17
CA GLU A 133 -6.83 14.11 -4.63
C GLU A 133 -6.05 12.87 -4.15
N LEU A 134 -6.41 12.34 -2.99
CA LEU A 134 -5.79 11.13 -2.45
C LEU A 134 -6.31 9.85 -3.11
N GLU A 135 -7.56 9.87 -3.63
CA GLU A 135 -8.14 8.75 -4.36
C GLU A 135 -7.53 8.53 -5.76
N LYS A 136 -6.72 9.46 -6.25
CA LYS A 136 -6.10 9.38 -7.58
C LYS A 136 -4.81 8.58 -7.65
N GLY A 137 -4.19 8.30 -6.50
CA GLY A 137 -2.94 7.56 -6.42
C GLY A 137 -3.13 6.06 -6.19
N ASP A 138 -2.16 5.27 -6.61
CA ASP A 138 -2.13 3.84 -6.29
C ASP A 138 -1.88 3.65 -4.78
N ARG A 139 -2.55 2.69 -4.15
CA ARG A 139 -2.21 2.27 -2.79
C ARG A 139 -0.96 1.41 -2.85
N VAL A 140 0.02 1.79 -2.07
CA VAL A 140 1.32 1.11 -2.01
C VAL A 140 1.70 0.79 -0.57
N ARG A 141 2.54 -0.23 -0.41
CA ARG A 141 3.25 -0.53 0.83
C ARG A 141 4.73 -0.31 0.62
N ILE A 142 5.39 0.29 1.59
CA ILE A 142 6.85 0.46 1.56
C ILE A 142 7.50 -0.80 2.13
N ILE A 143 8.48 -1.35 1.40
CA ILE A 143 9.25 -2.54 1.78
C ILE A 143 10.71 -2.15 2.00
N GLY A 144 11.18 -2.39 3.22
CA GLY A 144 12.55 -2.05 3.63
C GLY A 144 12.71 -0.63 4.20
N GLY A 145 13.88 -0.39 4.77
CA GLY A 145 14.24 0.88 5.38
C GLY A 145 13.39 1.29 6.59
N ARG A 146 13.51 2.56 6.98
CA ARG A 146 12.82 3.12 8.16
C ARG A 146 11.29 3.15 8.03
N PHE A 147 10.79 3.13 6.83
CA PHE A 147 9.35 3.17 6.53
C PHE A 147 8.74 1.80 6.20
N ASN A 148 9.49 0.70 6.41
CA ASN A 148 9.03 -0.65 6.08
C ASN A 148 7.65 -0.96 6.68
N GLY A 149 6.74 -1.47 5.84
CA GLY A 149 5.37 -1.82 6.20
C GLY A 149 4.38 -0.66 6.25
N ILE A 150 4.80 0.59 5.97
CA ILE A 150 3.89 1.72 5.85
C ILE A 150 3.10 1.61 4.56
N GLU A 151 1.77 1.69 4.67
CA GLU A 151 0.84 1.76 3.55
C GLU A 151 0.30 3.17 3.38
N GLY A 152 0.08 3.56 2.13
CA GLY A 152 -0.49 4.85 1.81
C GLY A 152 -0.74 5.01 0.31
N VAL A 153 -1.06 6.22 -0.09
CA VAL A 153 -1.29 6.58 -1.49
C VAL A 153 -0.01 7.15 -2.10
N LEU A 154 0.42 6.59 -3.22
CA LEU A 154 1.60 7.07 -3.93
C LEU A 154 1.27 8.35 -4.71
N ILE A 155 1.97 9.42 -4.39
CA ILE A 155 2.00 10.64 -5.22
C ILE A 155 3.26 10.57 -6.06
N SER A 156 3.11 10.20 -7.33
CA SER A 156 4.23 10.20 -8.29
C SER A 156 4.53 11.62 -8.79
N GLN A 157 5.80 11.96 -8.88
CA GLN A 157 6.23 13.14 -9.63
C GLN A 157 6.26 12.80 -11.13
N GLN A 158 5.77 13.74 -11.96
CA GLN A 158 5.76 13.57 -13.42
C GLN A 158 7.18 13.26 -13.94
N GLY A 159 7.35 12.10 -14.59
CA GLY A 159 8.62 11.69 -15.19
C GLY A 159 9.59 10.90 -14.30
N LYS A 160 9.21 10.53 -13.07
CA LYS A 160 10.00 9.66 -12.18
C LYS A 160 9.19 8.44 -11.77
N ASP A 161 9.84 7.27 -11.71
CA ASP A 161 9.21 6.01 -11.31
C ASP A 161 8.98 5.90 -9.78
N GLY A 162 9.61 6.77 -8.98
CA GLY A 162 9.44 6.86 -7.53
C GLY A 162 8.52 8.01 -7.12
N GLY A 163 8.29 8.15 -5.83
CA GLY A 163 7.45 9.23 -5.32
C GLY A 163 7.34 9.25 -3.81
N ARG A 164 6.47 10.10 -3.31
CA ARG A 164 6.16 10.18 -1.88
C ARG A 164 4.92 9.36 -1.58
N VAL A 165 4.96 8.60 -0.48
CA VAL A 165 3.79 7.88 0.02
C VAL A 165 3.06 8.76 1.01
N VAL A 166 1.78 9.01 0.75
CA VAL A 166 0.92 9.79 1.62
C VAL A 166 0.17 8.84 2.54
N VAL A 167 0.40 9.02 3.84
CA VAL A 167 -0.33 8.33 4.89
C VAL A 167 -1.49 9.20 5.33
N ASN A 168 -2.71 8.67 5.21
CA ASN A 168 -3.92 9.35 5.64
C ASN A 168 -4.30 8.92 7.06
N LEU A 169 -4.63 9.87 7.91
CA LEU A 169 -5.16 9.65 9.25
C LEU A 169 -6.66 9.88 9.24
N THR A 170 -7.43 8.85 8.96
CA THR A 170 -8.91 8.79 9.04
C THR A 170 -9.60 10.13 8.73
N ASN A 171 -9.31 10.74 7.57
CA ASN A 171 -9.86 12.04 7.12
C ASN A 171 -9.55 13.24 8.05
N VAL A 172 -8.60 13.13 8.95
CA VAL A 172 -8.15 14.24 9.81
C VAL A 172 -7.08 15.04 9.09
N LEU A 173 -6.04 14.35 8.64
CA LEU A 173 -4.93 14.92 7.90
C LEU A 173 -4.17 13.84 7.13
N ALA A 174 -3.32 14.26 6.22
CA ALA A 174 -2.40 13.38 5.55
C ALA A 174 -0.97 13.93 5.66
N ILE A 175 -0.01 13.05 5.85
CA ILE A 175 1.41 13.38 5.79
C ILE A 175 2.08 12.56 4.69
N SER A 176 3.09 13.13 4.04
CA SER A 176 3.88 12.40 3.06
C SER A 176 5.19 11.88 3.66
N THR A 177 5.66 10.74 3.20
CA THR A 177 7.04 10.31 3.43
C THR A 177 8.02 11.19 2.67
N LEU A 178 9.31 11.02 2.95
CA LEU A 178 10.37 11.42 2.03
C LEU A 178 10.22 10.66 0.71
N GLU A 179 10.96 11.07 -0.32
CA GLU A 179 10.96 10.36 -1.60
C GLU A 179 11.40 8.90 -1.42
N ILE A 180 10.62 7.98 -1.96
CA ILE A 180 10.86 6.53 -1.90
C ILE A 180 11.21 6.05 -3.30
N GLU A 181 12.31 5.33 -3.40
CA GLU A 181 12.73 4.73 -4.67
C GLU A 181 11.77 3.60 -5.08
N PRO A 182 11.54 3.40 -6.40
CA PRO A 182 10.56 2.45 -6.92
C PRO A 182 10.71 1.02 -6.40
N GLN A 183 11.95 0.59 -6.18
CA GLN A 183 12.27 -0.76 -5.70
C GLN A 183 11.77 -1.06 -4.28
N TYR A 184 11.45 -0.03 -3.52
CA TYR A 184 10.90 -0.17 -2.16
C TYR A 184 9.38 -0.01 -2.12
N LEU A 185 8.70 0.01 -3.26
CA LEU A 185 7.26 0.18 -3.36
C LEU A 185 6.59 -1.11 -3.86
N GLU A 186 5.73 -1.68 -3.03
CA GLU A 186 4.81 -2.76 -3.40
C GLU A 186 3.42 -2.17 -3.66
N ILE A 187 2.81 -2.51 -4.79
CA ILE A 187 1.46 -2.04 -5.11
C ILE A 187 0.44 -2.93 -4.40
N VAL A 188 -0.36 -2.34 -3.52
CA VAL A 188 -1.46 -3.01 -2.82
C VAL A 188 -2.73 -2.98 -3.66
N SER A 189 -3.08 -1.82 -4.21
CA SER A 189 -4.18 -1.67 -5.15
C SER A 189 -3.98 -0.46 -6.05
N PHE A 190 -4.53 -0.52 -7.27
CA PHE A 190 -4.53 0.61 -8.18
C PHE A 190 -5.67 1.58 -7.87
N ALA A 191 -5.46 2.86 -8.16
CA ALA A 191 -6.48 3.89 -8.02
C ALA A 191 -7.73 3.59 -8.85
N ALA A 192 -8.90 3.74 -8.25
CA ALA A 192 -10.18 3.55 -8.95
C ALA A 192 -10.33 4.56 -10.12
N GLY A 193 -10.70 4.06 -11.30
CA GLY A 193 -10.97 4.90 -12.48
C GLY A 193 -9.79 5.16 -13.42
N ASN A 194 -8.61 4.60 -13.19
CA ASN A 194 -7.46 4.79 -14.05
C ASN A 194 -7.44 3.80 -15.23
N LYS A 195 -7.72 4.27 -16.45
CA LYS A 195 -7.40 3.53 -17.70
C LYS A 195 -5.91 3.19 -17.81
N HIS A 196 -5.04 3.85 -17.02
CA HIS A 196 -3.61 3.58 -16.91
C HIS A 196 -3.27 2.31 -16.11
N ILE A 197 -4.20 1.75 -15.33
CA ILE A 197 -3.99 0.48 -14.59
C ILE A 197 -3.57 -0.63 -15.54
N TYR A 198 -4.33 -0.81 -16.62
CA TYR A 198 -4.04 -1.85 -17.61
C TYR A 198 -2.70 -1.60 -18.31
N LYS A 199 -2.36 -0.35 -18.62
CA LYS A 199 -1.07 -0.02 -19.26
C LYS A 199 0.12 -0.26 -18.33
N LYS A 200 0.04 0.09 -17.04
CA LYS A 200 1.10 -0.20 -16.07
C LYS A 200 1.27 -1.70 -15.85
N PHE A 201 0.16 -2.43 -15.68
CA PHE A 201 0.17 -3.87 -15.51
C PHE A 201 0.70 -4.57 -16.76
N ASP A 202 0.23 -4.20 -17.94
CA ASP A 202 0.70 -4.74 -19.21
C ASP A 202 2.21 -4.46 -19.43
N ALA A 203 2.70 -3.29 -19.04
CA ALA A 203 4.13 -2.95 -19.14
C ALA A 203 5.05 -3.84 -18.27
N TYR A 204 4.55 -4.34 -17.13
CA TYR A 204 5.28 -5.34 -16.35
C TYR A 204 5.19 -6.73 -16.97
N ILE A 205 4.02 -7.12 -17.43
CA ILE A 205 3.76 -8.39 -18.11
C ILE A 205 4.62 -8.53 -19.37
N ASP A 206 4.74 -7.46 -20.14
CA ASP A 206 5.54 -7.42 -21.37
C ASP A 206 7.02 -7.75 -21.16
N LYS A 207 7.53 -7.61 -19.92
CA LYS A 207 8.90 -7.97 -19.56
C LYS A 207 9.04 -9.43 -19.10
N VAL A 208 8.03 -9.99 -18.43
CA VAL A 208 8.08 -11.38 -17.89
C VAL A 208 8.09 -12.41 -19.01
N ARG A 209 7.33 -12.15 -20.07
CA ARG A 209 7.20 -13.09 -21.21
C ARG A 209 8.51 -13.34 -21.97
N PRO A 210 9.26 -12.31 -22.42
CA PRO A 210 10.60 -12.52 -23.01
C PRO A 210 11.56 -13.15 -22.02
N ALA A 211 11.56 -12.74 -20.75
CA ALA A 211 12.41 -13.31 -19.73
C ALA A 211 12.22 -14.83 -19.56
N LEU A 212 10.98 -15.35 -19.66
CA LEU A 212 10.73 -16.76 -19.62
C LEU A 212 11.33 -17.50 -20.84
N LEU A 213 11.30 -16.90 -22.02
CA LEU A 213 11.94 -17.46 -23.20
C LEU A 213 13.47 -17.48 -23.07
N HIS A 214 14.05 -16.39 -22.58
CA HIS A 214 15.48 -16.32 -22.27
C HIS A 214 15.88 -17.37 -21.20
N PHE A 215 15.03 -17.58 -20.20
CA PHE A 215 15.23 -18.62 -19.20
C PHE A 215 15.31 -20.04 -19.82
N TYR A 216 14.39 -20.38 -20.72
CA TYR A 216 14.42 -21.68 -21.41
C TYR A 216 15.58 -21.81 -22.41
N ALA A 217 16.00 -20.71 -23.00
CA ALA A 217 17.14 -20.68 -23.93
C ALA A 217 18.50 -20.63 -23.23
N ASP A 218 18.54 -20.66 -21.91
CA ASP A 218 19.76 -20.46 -21.09
C ASP A 218 20.48 -19.10 -21.37
N ALA A 219 19.69 -18.08 -21.73
CA ALA A 219 20.15 -16.76 -22.13
C ALA A 219 19.61 -15.66 -21.19
N LEU A 220 19.28 -16.00 -19.95
CA LEU A 220 18.71 -15.09 -18.98
C LEU A 220 19.72 -13.97 -18.62
N THR A 221 19.30 -12.73 -18.73
CA THR A 221 20.13 -11.55 -18.44
C THR A 221 19.89 -11.02 -17.02
N ALA A 222 20.80 -10.17 -16.53
CA ALA A 222 20.62 -9.47 -15.25
C ALA A 222 19.40 -8.53 -15.29
N ASP A 223 19.13 -7.93 -16.45
CA ASP A 223 17.95 -7.07 -16.64
C ASP A 223 16.65 -7.85 -16.59
N ASP A 224 16.61 -9.08 -17.15
CA ASP A 224 15.45 -9.98 -17.04
C ASP A 224 15.20 -10.33 -15.59
N LEU A 225 16.22 -10.75 -14.84
CA LEU A 225 16.09 -11.09 -13.42
C LEU A 225 15.64 -9.88 -12.59
N SER A 226 16.17 -8.71 -12.85
CA SER A 226 15.75 -7.47 -12.19
C SER A 226 14.29 -7.13 -12.47
N ALA A 227 13.87 -7.24 -13.74
CA ALA A 227 12.48 -6.98 -14.14
C ALA A 227 11.50 -7.97 -13.50
N VAL A 228 11.82 -9.27 -13.50
CA VAL A 228 11.00 -10.32 -12.91
C VAL A 228 10.93 -10.19 -11.39
N SER A 229 12.05 -9.95 -10.72
CA SER A 229 12.08 -9.72 -9.27
C SER A 229 11.27 -8.49 -8.87
N THR A 230 11.38 -7.40 -9.65
CA THR A 230 10.57 -6.18 -9.45
C THR A 230 9.08 -6.46 -9.63
N PHE A 231 8.70 -7.26 -10.65
CA PHE A 231 7.31 -7.65 -10.86
C PHE A 231 6.75 -8.45 -9.67
N VAL A 232 7.45 -9.50 -9.24
CA VAL A 232 7.05 -10.30 -8.06
C VAL A 232 6.93 -9.43 -6.83
N GLN A 233 7.95 -8.63 -6.53
CA GLN A 233 7.98 -7.77 -5.36
C GLN A 233 6.81 -6.79 -5.31
N ARG A 234 6.42 -6.21 -6.45
CA ARG A 234 5.35 -5.21 -6.53
C ARG A 234 3.96 -5.79 -6.62
N MET A 235 3.82 -6.99 -7.22
CA MET A 235 2.51 -7.51 -7.63
C MET A 235 2.04 -8.73 -6.84
N SER A 236 2.90 -9.38 -6.05
CA SER A 236 2.53 -10.61 -5.33
C SER A 236 1.36 -10.45 -4.36
N ARG A 237 1.13 -9.24 -3.86
CA ARG A 237 0.04 -8.93 -2.93
C ARG A 237 -1.03 -8.01 -3.51
N LEU A 238 -1.01 -7.83 -4.84
CA LEU A 238 -1.98 -6.98 -5.51
C LEU A 238 -3.40 -7.55 -5.35
N GLU A 239 -4.28 -6.76 -4.73
CA GLU A 239 -5.70 -7.08 -4.67
C GLU A 239 -6.37 -6.78 -6.01
N THR A 240 -6.95 -7.79 -6.63
CA THR A 240 -7.58 -7.67 -7.93
C THR A 240 -9.11 -7.61 -7.81
N GLN A 241 -9.73 -6.64 -8.47
CA GLN A 241 -11.18 -6.44 -8.42
C GLN A 241 -11.96 -7.35 -9.39
N THR A 242 -11.30 -7.90 -10.41
CA THR A 242 -11.95 -8.73 -11.43
C THR A 242 -11.24 -10.07 -11.61
N VAL A 243 -12.02 -11.11 -11.92
CA VAL A 243 -11.49 -12.45 -12.24
C VAL A 243 -10.48 -12.41 -13.38
N ASN A 244 -10.69 -11.51 -14.35
CA ASN A 244 -9.79 -11.35 -15.51
C ASN A 244 -8.41 -10.82 -15.10
N THR A 245 -8.36 -9.78 -14.28
CA THR A 245 -7.10 -9.21 -13.79
C THR A 245 -6.41 -10.21 -12.89
N ARG A 246 -7.17 -10.95 -12.05
CA ARG A 246 -6.65 -12.01 -11.20
C ARG A 246 -6.02 -13.14 -12.03
N SER A 247 -6.68 -13.56 -13.11
CA SER A 247 -6.17 -14.58 -14.03
C SER A 247 -4.82 -14.18 -14.64
N LYS A 248 -4.74 -12.98 -15.19
CA LYS A 248 -3.46 -12.44 -15.70
C LYS A 248 -2.38 -12.41 -14.61
N LEU A 249 -2.70 -11.85 -13.44
CA LEU A 249 -1.75 -11.73 -12.34
C LEU A 249 -1.17 -13.09 -11.93
N LEU A 250 -2.03 -14.09 -11.70
CA LEU A 250 -1.60 -15.40 -11.22
C LEU A 250 -0.69 -16.13 -12.22
N VAL A 251 -1.03 -16.13 -13.51
CA VAL A 251 -0.18 -16.83 -14.50
C VAL A 251 1.16 -16.13 -14.68
N PHE A 252 1.23 -14.80 -14.59
CA PHE A 252 2.51 -14.10 -14.72
C PHE A 252 3.35 -14.18 -13.44
N LEU A 253 2.75 -14.28 -12.26
CA LEU A 253 3.46 -14.62 -11.04
C LEU A 253 4.00 -16.07 -11.09
N LEU A 254 3.22 -17.03 -11.57
CA LEU A 254 3.66 -18.39 -11.80
C LEU A 254 4.88 -18.46 -12.74
N MET A 255 4.81 -17.77 -13.89
CA MET A 255 5.94 -17.63 -14.81
C MET A 255 7.18 -17.02 -14.16
N SER A 256 6.96 -15.99 -13.36
CA SER A 256 8.03 -15.27 -12.67
C SER A 256 8.74 -16.17 -11.64
N TYR A 257 8.00 -16.91 -10.83
CA TYR A 257 8.59 -17.85 -9.88
C TYR A 257 9.28 -19.02 -10.56
N THR A 258 8.81 -19.44 -11.75
CA THR A 258 9.52 -20.41 -12.59
C THR A 258 10.89 -19.88 -13.02
N ILE A 259 10.96 -18.62 -13.48
CA ILE A 259 12.23 -17.95 -13.85
C ILE A 259 13.16 -17.83 -12.64
N LEU A 260 12.62 -17.47 -11.47
CA LEU A 260 13.38 -17.35 -10.22
C LEU A 260 13.73 -18.71 -9.59
N THR A 261 13.29 -19.82 -10.17
CA THR A 261 13.51 -21.20 -9.70
C THR A 261 13.03 -21.46 -8.26
N ASP A 262 12.03 -20.69 -7.80
CA ASP A 262 11.41 -20.87 -6.49
C ASP A 262 10.30 -21.95 -6.56
N LYS A 263 10.71 -23.21 -6.39
CA LYS A 263 9.81 -24.37 -6.49
C LYS A 263 8.62 -24.30 -5.55
N ALA A 264 8.81 -23.82 -4.33
CA ALA A 264 7.72 -23.72 -3.34
C ALA A 264 6.63 -22.75 -3.81
N GLN A 265 7.02 -21.59 -4.34
CA GLN A 265 6.08 -20.62 -4.87
C GLN A 265 5.45 -21.09 -6.20
N VAL A 266 6.20 -21.79 -7.04
CA VAL A 266 5.66 -22.40 -8.27
C VAL A 266 4.50 -23.34 -7.94
N GLU A 267 4.63 -24.22 -6.94
CA GLU A 267 3.56 -25.13 -6.51
C GLU A 267 2.34 -24.35 -6.01
N VAL A 268 2.54 -23.37 -5.13
CA VAL A 268 1.45 -22.52 -4.59
C VAL A 268 0.69 -21.82 -5.72
N TYR A 269 1.40 -21.18 -6.63
CA TYR A 269 0.75 -20.44 -7.72
C TYR A 269 0.15 -21.34 -8.80
N ALA A 270 0.70 -22.54 -9.02
CA ALA A 270 0.08 -23.54 -9.89
C ALA A 270 -1.27 -24.00 -9.34
N ASP A 271 -1.38 -24.21 -8.01
CA ASP A 271 -2.64 -24.55 -7.35
C ASP A 271 -3.67 -23.41 -7.46
N LEU A 272 -3.24 -22.19 -7.19
CA LEU A 272 -4.10 -21.01 -7.34
C LEU A 272 -4.60 -20.82 -8.77
N CYS A 273 -3.76 -21.07 -9.77
CA CYS A 273 -4.14 -21.03 -11.19
C CYS A 273 -5.16 -22.14 -11.52
N ARG A 274 -4.96 -23.36 -11.04
CA ARG A 274 -5.91 -24.49 -11.23
C ARG A 274 -7.28 -24.19 -10.62
N ASP A 275 -7.31 -23.63 -9.43
CA ASP A 275 -8.58 -23.27 -8.78
C ASP A 275 -9.30 -22.16 -9.52
N LEU A 276 -8.56 -21.16 -10.00
CA LEU A 276 -9.16 -20.06 -10.77
C LEU A 276 -9.74 -20.51 -12.12
N LEU A 277 -9.21 -21.55 -12.76
CA LEU A 277 -9.79 -22.10 -14.00
C LEU A 277 -11.27 -22.47 -13.85
N LYS A 278 -11.71 -22.88 -12.65
CA LYS A 278 -13.10 -23.22 -12.35
C LYS A 278 -14.02 -21.99 -12.34
N GLU A 279 -13.47 -20.80 -12.11
CA GLU A 279 -14.19 -19.53 -12.05
C GLU A 279 -14.26 -18.82 -13.41
N LEU A 280 -13.39 -19.18 -14.37
CA LEU A 280 -13.28 -18.52 -15.67
C LEU A 280 -14.46 -18.89 -16.57
N LYS A 281 -15.34 -17.92 -16.85
CA LYS A 281 -16.53 -18.06 -17.68
C LYS A 281 -16.29 -17.76 -19.16
N SER A 282 -15.25 -16.98 -19.49
CA SER A 282 -14.94 -16.58 -20.86
C SER A 282 -13.97 -17.57 -21.51
N ASP A 283 -14.32 -18.09 -22.70
CA ASP A 283 -13.48 -19.02 -23.47
C ASP A 283 -12.10 -18.43 -23.76
N TYR A 284 -12.04 -17.14 -24.12
CA TYR A 284 -10.77 -16.45 -24.34
C TYR A 284 -9.89 -16.41 -23.08
N GLN A 285 -10.49 -16.12 -21.93
CA GLN A 285 -9.73 -16.05 -20.67
C GLN A 285 -9.24 -17.42 -20.24
N ARG A 286 -10.05 -18.45 -20.45
CA ARG A 286 -9.66 -19.84 -20.22
C ARG A 286 -8.50 -20.25 -21.13
N ALA A 287 -8.59 -19.95 -22.42
CA ALA A 287 -7.53 -20.22 -23.40
C ALA A 287 -6.23 -19.46 -23.03
N PHE A 288 -6.34 -18.16 -22.68
CA PHE A 288 -5.21 -17.36 -22.20
C PHE A 288 -4.55 -17.97 -20.96
N HIS A 289 -5.35 -18.29 -19.97
CA HIS A 289 -4.85 -18.82 -18.69
C HIS A 289 -4.10 -20.15 -18.89
N LEU A 290 -4.67 -21.06 -19.63
CA LEU A 290 -4.07 -22.37 -19.96
C LEU A 290 -2.78 -22.22 -20.77
N THR A 291 -2.74 -21.31 -21.74
CA THR A 291 -1.54 -21.04 -22.56
C THR A 291 -0.36 -20.62 -21.65
N PHE A 292 -0.58 -19.73 -20.69
CA PHE A 292 0.50 -19.27 -19.82
C PHE A 292 0.79 -20.21 -18.63
N MET A 293 -0.18 -21.04 -18.21
CA MET A 293 0.12 -22.17 -17.32
C MET A 293 1.07 -23.18 -18.00
N TYR A 294 0.78 -23.52 -19.28
CA TYR A 294 1.69 -24.33 -20.07
C TYR A 294 3.08 -23.69 -20.19
N ALA A 295 3.12 -22.40 -20.50
CA ALA A 295 4.38 -21.67 -20.61
C ALA A 295 5.26 -21.83 -19.36
N ALA A 296 4.66 -21.78 -18.17
CA ALA A 296 5.38 -21.89 -16.90
C ALA A 296 5.71 -23.33 -16.51
N LEU A 297 4.77 -24.26 -16.64
CA LEU A 297 4.87 -25.62 -16.09
C LEU A 297 5.34 -26.67 -17.08
N ARG A 298 5.20 -26.44 -18.39
CA ARG A 298 5.65 -27.29 -19.50
C ARG A 298 5.09 -28.72 -19.49
N THR A 299 3.89 -28.91 -18.94
CA THR A 299 3.21 -30.19 -18.92
C THR A 299 2.36 -30.39 -20.17
N GLU A 300 2.35 -31.58 -20.75
CA GLU A 300 1.60 -31.91 -21.98
C GLU A 300 0.09 -31.74 -21.78
N GLU A 301 -0.41 -32.00 -20.59
CA GLU A 301 -1.82 -31.81 -20.23
C GLU A 301 -2.27 -30.36 -20.49
N TYR A 302 -1.55 -29.36 -19.97
CA TYR A 302 -1.89 -27.96 -20.20
C TYR A 302 -1.73 -27.50 -21.65
N TYR A 303 -0.79 -28.12 -22.38
CA TYR A 303 -0.68 -27.87 -23.82
C TYR A 303 -1.94 -28.30 -24.58
N LEU A 304 -2.40 -29.52 -24.34
CA LEU A 304 -3.60 -30.07 -24.99
C LEU A 304 -4.85 -29.29 -24.60
N GLU A 305 -5.01 -28.98 -23.32
CA GLU A 305 -6.14 -28.15 -22.86
C GLU A 305 -6.13 -26.74 -23.45
N ALA A 306 -4.94 -26.08 -23.57
CA ALA A 306 -4.80 -24.77 -24.18
C ALA A 306 -5.16 -24.82 -25.66
N MET A 307 -4.69 -25.82 -26.43
CA MET A 307 -5.02 -26.02 -27.82
C MET A 307 -6.53 -26.19 -28.02
N GLU A 308 -7.16 -27.05 -27.23
CA GLU A 308 -8.61 -27.26 -27.28
C GLU A 308 -9.39 -25.96 -26.97
N ALA A 309 -8.95 -25.21 -25.93
CA ALA A 309 -9.59 -23.96 -25.57
C ALA A 309 -9.42 -22.89 -26.66
N ILE A 310 -8.28 -22.81 -27.33
CA ILE A 310 -8.04 -21.88 -28.43
C ILE A 310 -8.92 -22.23 -29.64
N GLN A 311 -9.06 -23.51 -29.98
CA GLN A 311 -9.90 -23.99 -31.09
C GLN A 311 -11.39 -23.70 -30.88
N LYS A 312 -11.85 -23.61 -29.62
CA LYS A 312 -13.26 -23.27 -29.29
C LYS A 312 -13.56 -21.79 -29.40
N LEU A 313 -12.54 -20.93 -29.64
CA LEU A 313 -12.78 -19.48 -29.71
C LEU A 313 -13.61 -19.14 -30.96
N PRO A 314 -14.60 -18.21 -30.82
CA PRO A 314 -15.45 -17.82 -31.95
C PRO A 314 -14.65 -17.06 -33.03
N ALA A 315 -15.12 -17.09 -34.27
CA ALA A 315 -14.51 -16.41 -35.42
C ALA A 315 -14.28 -14.90 -35.18
N SER A 316 -15.11 -14.26 -34.36
CA SER A 316 -14.94 -12.87 -33.95
C SER A 316 -13.68 -12.62 -33.05
N ALA A 317 -13.08 -13.67 -32.52
CA ALA A 317 -11.87 -13.64 -31.74
C ALA A 317 -10.64 -14.18 -32.50
N ALA A 318 -10.67 -14.33 -33.79
CA ALA A 318 -9.63 -14.94 -34.63
C ALA A 318 -8.22 -14.35 -34.34
N THR A 319 -8.07 -13.03 -34.38
CA THR A 319 -6.78 -12.36 -34.10
C THR A 319 -6.23 -12.69 -32.70
N LYS A 320 -7.11 -12.84 -31.70
CA LYS A 320 -6.72 -13.22 -30.34
C LYS A 320 -6.32 -14.69 -30.27
N ALA A 321 -7.05 -15.56 -31.01
CA ALA A 321 -6.74 -16.97 -31.12
C ALA A 321 -5.36 -17.18 -31.78
N GLU A 322 -5.08 -16.50 -32.88
CA GLU A 322 -3.78 -16.52 -33.56
C GLU A 322 -2.63 -16.09 -32.66
N SER A 323 -2.84 -15.02 -31.88
CA SER A 323 -1.83 -14.55 -30.92
C SER A 323 -1.53 -15.59 -29.84
N LEU A 324 -2.56 -16.23 -29.27
CA LEU A 324 -2.38 -17.28 -28.25
C LEU A 324 -1.73 -18.52 -28.83
N LEU A 325 -2.12 -18.92 -30.06
CA LEU A 325 -1.51 -20.04 -30.75
C LEU A 325 -0.02 -19.81 -31.02
N LYS A 326 0.33 -18.60 -31.49
CA LYS A 326 1.74 -18.21 -31.68
C LYS A 326 2.53 -18.30 -30.38
N ASP A 327 1.96 -17.82 -29.27
CA ASP A 327 2.60 -17.92 -27.95
C ASP A 327 2.79 -19.38 -27.53
N LEU A 328 1.75 -20.18 -27.64
CA LEU A 328 1.78 -21.58 -27.27
C LEU A 328 2.85 -22.36 -28.06
N GLU A 329 2.90 -22.15 -29.37
CA GLU A 329 3.92 -22.77 -30.24
C GLU A 329 5.34 -22.29 -29.92
N MET A 330 5.52 -21.01 -29.66
CA MET A 330 6.80 -20.42 -29.29
C MET A 330 7.33 -21.05 -28.00
N PHE A 331 6.48 -21.22 -26.99
CA PHE A 331 6.88 -21.92 -25.76
C PHE A 331 7.13 -23.42 -26.02
N LYS A 332 6.34 -24.07 -26.87
CA LYS A 332 6.54 -25.49 -27.21
C LYS A 332 7.90 -25.76 -27.87
N GLN A 333 8.32 -24.88 -28.76
CA GLN A 333 9.60 -24.98 -29.49
C GLN A 333 10.81 -24.62 -28.60
N SER A 334 10.61 -23.91 -27.47
CA SER A 334 11.68 -23.59 -26.55
C SER A 334 12.23 -24.84 -25.85
N PRO A 335 13.53 -24.94 -25.54
CA PRO A 335 14.10 -26.08 -24.86
C PRO A 335 13.35 -26.44 -23.56
N LYS A 336 13.27 -27.72 -23.24
CA LYS A 336 12.79 -28.16 -21.91
C LYS A 336 13.97 -28.10 -20.94
N ARG A 337 13.80 -27.43 -19.84
CA ARG A 337 14.74 -27.42 -18.71
C ARG A 337 14.35 -28.45 -17.68
#